data_9f8d43b1d644fd35e9b6d8981ff9c556
#
_entry.id   9f8d43b1d644fd35e9b6d8981ff9c556
#
_cell.length_a   1.000
_cell.length_b   1.000
_cell.length_c   1.000
_cell.angle_alpha   90.00
_cell.angle_beta   90.00
_cell.angle_gamma   90.00
#
_symmetry.space_group_name_H-M   'P 1'
#
loop_
_entity.id
_entity.type
_entity.pdbx_description
1 polymer ?
#
loop_
_entity_poly.entity_id
_entity_poly.type
_entity_poly.pdbx_seq_one_letter_code
_entity_poly.pdbx_strand_id
1 'polypeptide(L)'
;MRATLSKNDAPWAFVILPKSASDKLPRRGRTTIEGSINTHQFQATLEPDGQLSHWLRVGKELLDTAGVSIGDHVTFQIMSVEQEPEPDIPSDLFEALALAPAARIVWDDTTTIARLDWIHWITSAKQIKTRVKRISDACDMLASGKRRVCCFDPSGYYSKSFCAPDGAE
;
A
#
# COMPACT_ATOMS: atom_id res chain seq x y z
N MET A 1 17.52 10.31 -3.08
CA MET A 1 17.71 9.57 -1.82
C MET A 1 18.62 8.38 -2.08
N ARG A 2 19.56 8.09 -1.22
CA ARG A 2 20.35 6.85 -1.26
C ARG A 2 19.82 5.90 -0.21
N ALA A 3 19.71 4.63 -0.57
CA ALA A 3 19.21 3.58 0.31
C ALA A 3 19.90 2.26 0.01
N THR A 4 19.87 1.35 0.96
CA THR A 4 20.36 -0.02 0.79
C THR A 4 19.18 -0.94 0.55
N LEU A 5 19.26 -1.75 -0.49
CA LEU A 5 18.27 -2.78 -0.76
C LEU A 5 18.42 -3.91 0.27
N SER A 6 17.36 -4.17 1.00
CA SER A 6 17.29 -5.25 1.98
C SER A 6 16.43 -6.39 1.46
N LYS A 7 16.66 -7.61 1.98
CA LYS A 7 15.93 -8.82 1.61
C LYS A 7 15.19 -9.35 2.85
N ASN A 8 13.98 -9.84 2.64
CA ASN A 8 13.41 -10.89 3.46
C ASN A 8 13.47 -12.20 2.66
N ASP A 9 12.98 -13.30 3.20
CA ASP A 9 13.06 -14.65 2.54
C ASP A 9 12.21 -14.78 1.25
N ALA A 10 11.90 -13.68 0.58
CA ALA A 10 11.12 -13.63 -0.64
C ALA A 10 11.98 -13.20 -1.84
N PRO A 11 11.57 -13.50 -3.09
CA PRO A 11 12.30 -13.12 -4.31
C PRO A 11 12.11 -11.65 -4.67
N TRP A 12 12.20 -10.76 -3.68
CA TRP A 12 12.11 -9.32 -3.82
C TRP A 12 12.91 -8.63 -2.72
N ALA A 13 13.29 -7.41 -2.97
CA ALA A 13 13.96 -6.56 -2.01
C ALA A 13 13.01 -5.47 -1.49
N PHE A 14 13.42 -4.77 -0.46
CA PHE A 14 12.72 -3.59 0.02
C PHE A 14 13.68 -2.50 0.45
N VAL A 15 13.16 -1.30 0.55
CA VAL A 15 13.88 -0.16 1.10
C VAL A 15 12.94 0.62 2.02
N ILE A 16 13.41 0.98 3.21
CA ILE A 16 12.67 1.87 4.11
C ILE A 16 13.08 3.30 3.76
N LEU A 17 12.08 4.16 3.53
CA LEU A 17 12.32 5.55 3.24
C LEU A 17 12.79 6.28 4.51
N PRO A 18 13.80 7.16 4.40
CA PRO A 18 14.08 8.10 5.47
C PRO A 18 12.83 8.94 5.78
N LYS A 19 12.59 9.22 7.06
CA LYS A 19 11.43 10.03 7.47
C LYS A 19 11.35 11.35 6.73
N SER A 20 12.48 12.02 6.49
CA SER A 20 12.56 13.28 5.74
C SER A 20 12.09 13.18 4.28
N ALA A 21 12.18 12.01 3.67
CA ALA A 21 11.63 11.75 2.33
C ALA A 21 10.12 11.44 2.42
N SER A 22 9.74 10.60 3.36
CA SER A 22 8.34 10.24 3.59
C SER A 22 7.48 11.44 4.01
N ASP A 23 8.02 12.39 4.79
CA ASP A 23 7.31 13.59 5.23
C ASP A 23 6.87 14.52 4.07
N LYS A 24 7.47 14.36 2.90
CA LYS A 24 7.10 15.11 1.68
C LYS A 24 5.96 14.47 0.90
N LEU A 25 5.54 13.28 1.27
CA LEU A 25 4.44 12.58 0.61
C LEU A 25 3.08 13.09 1.12
N PRO A 26 2.02 13.02 0.29
CA PRO A 26 0.74 13.65 0.60
C PRO A 26 -0.02 12.97 1.75
N ARG A 27 0.34 11.74 2.11
CA ARG A 27 -0.36 10.95 3.15
C ARG A 27 0.55 9.93 3.83
N ARG A 28 0.12 9.43 4.98
CA ARG A 28 0.84 8.42 5.78
C ARG A 28 0.43 6.98 5.49
N GLY A 29 -0.68 6.77 4.81
CA GLY A 29 -1.12 5.46 4.34
C GLY A 29 -0.47 5.09 3.01
N ARG A 30 -0.99 4.04 2.38
CA ARG A 30 -0.58 3.67 1.01
C ARG A 30 -0.64 4.88 0.09
N THR A 31 0.41 5.12 -0.65
CA THR A 31 0.48 6.19 -1.64
C THR A 31 1.31 5.76 -2.83
N THR A 32 0.85 6.08 -4.02
CA THR A 32 1.57 5.77 -5.25
C THR A 32 2.59 6.85 -5.53
N ILE A 33 3.75 6.42 -5.98
CA ILE A 33 4.86 7.29 -6.41
C ILE A 33 5.30 6.92 -7.83
N GLU A 34 5.78 7.90 -8.52
CA GLU A 34 6.66 7.72 -9.66
C GLU A 34 8.11 7.90 -9.21
N GLY A 35 9.00 7.14 -9.78
CA GLY A 35 10.39 7.24 -9.40
C GLY A 35 11.35 6.61 -10.39
N SER A 36 12.63 6.70 -10.05
CA SER A 36 13.67 6.00 -10.77
C SER A 36 14.68 5.37 -9.81
N ILE A 37 15.14 4.19 -10.18
CA ILE A 37 16.34 3.55 -9.63
C ILE A 37 17.44 3.71 -10.67
N ASN A 38 18.51 4.41 -10.32
CA ASN A 38 19.53 4.84 -11.29
C ASN A 38 18.85 5.63 -12.44
N THR A 39 18.72 5.03 -13.62
CA THR A 39 18.07 5.65 -14.79
C THR A 39 16.72 5.01 -15.16
N HIS A 40 16.34 3.92 -14.47
CA HIS A 40 15.13 3.16 -14.79
C HIS A 40 13.93 3.73 -14.06
N GLN A 41 12.93 4.15 -14.84
CA GLN A 41 11.66 4.67 -14.35
C GLN A 41 10.77 3.54 -13.85
N PHE A 42 10.02 3.80 -12.78
CA PHE A 42 9.02 2.88 -12.26
C PHE A 42 7.88 3.65 -11.58
N GLN A 43 6.74 3.00 -11.44
CA GLN A 43 5.64 3.43 -10.58
C GLN A 43 5.39 2.34 -9.54
N ALA A 44 5.17 2.72 -8.30
CA ALA A 44 4.91 1.77 -7.23
C ALA A 44 4.09 2.38 -6.12
N THR A 45 3.35 1.54 -5.39
CA THR A 45 2.66 1.93 -4.17
C THR A 45 3.57 1.70 -2.97
N LEU A 46 3.81 2.76 -2.21
CA LEU A 46 4.50 2.69 -0.93
C LEU A 46 3.57 2.17 0.15
N GLU A 47 4.11 1.36 1.03
CA GLU A 47 3.42 0.84 2.20
C GLU A 47 3.84 1.61 3.46
N PRO A 48 2.92 1.85 4.42
CA PRO A 48 3.30 2.44 5.72
C PRO A 48 4.17 1.48 6.53
N ASP A 49 5.18 2.01 7.20
CA ASP A 49 6.12 1.25 8.02
C ASP A 49 5.70 1.12 9.51
N GLY A 50 4.59 1.76 9.88
CA GLY A 50 4.12 1.80 11.27
C GLY A 50 4.94 2.70 12.19
N GLN A 51 5.92 3.45 11.66
CA GLN A 51 6.78 4.40 12.36
C GLN A 51 6.69 5.82 11.80
N LEU A 52 5.57 6.13 11.14
CA LEU A 52 5.31 7.39 10.43
C LEU A 52 6.21 7.61 9.21
N SER A 53 6.74 6.55 8.64
CA SER A 53 7.42 6.54 7.35
C SER A 53 6.80 5.50 6.42
N HIS A 54 7.46 5.22 5.32
CA HIS A 54 7.02 4.28 4.31
C HIS A 54 8.16 3.34 3.94
N TRP A 55 7.80 2.20 3.36
CA TRP A 55 8.75 1.32 2.71
C TRP A 55 8.30 1.00 1.28
N LEU A 56 9.26 0.70 0.43
CA LEU A 56 9.08 0.36 -0.97
C LEU A 56 9.43 -1.10 -1.19
N ARG A 57 8.53 -1.85 -1.78
CA ARG A 57 8.83 -3.17 -2.32
C ARG A 57 9.49 -3.04 -3.69
N VAL A 58 10.63 -3.70 -3.87
CA VAL A 58 11.37 -3.74 -5.13
C VAL A 58 11.32 -5.17 -5.65
N GLY A 59 10.49 -5.41 -6.65
CA GLY A 59 10.32 -6.72 -7.25
C GLY A 59 11.54 -7.13 -8.08
N LYS A 60 11.66 -8.44 -8.35
CA LYS A 60 12.77 -9.01 -9.11
C LYS A 60 12.91 -8.36 -10.50
N GLU A 61 11.81 -8.13 -11.19
CA GLU A 61 11.81 -7.50 -12.51
C GLU A 61 12.48 -6.12 -12.49
N LEU A 62 12.15 -5.29 -11.50
CA LEU A 62 12.75 -3.97 -11.36
C LEU A 62 14.23 -4.06 -10.98
N LEU A 63 14.62 -5.02 -10.12
CA LEU A 63 16.02 -5.27 -9.78
C LEU A 63 16.82 -5.64 -11.03
N ASP A 64 16.32 -6.60 -11.81
CA ASP A 64 16.98 -7.10 -13.03
C ASP A 64 17.08 -5.97 -14.08
N THR A 65 16.01 -5.21 -14.30
CA THR A 65 15.97 -4.13 -15.28
C THR A 65 16.90 -2.96 -14.90
N ALA A 66 16.95 -2.62 -13.61
CA ALA A 66 17.84 -1.56 -13.11
C ALA A 66 19.30 -2.02 -12.94
N GLY A 67 19.59 -3.31 -13.11
CA GLY A 67 20.93 -3.87 -12.95
C GLY A 67 21.45 -3.75 -11.51
N VAL A 68 20.58 -3.91 -10.52
CA VAL A 68 20.93 -3.76 -9.10
C VAL A 68 20.67 -5.06 -8.34
N SER A 69 21.45 -5.27 -7.29
CA SER A 69 21.40 -6.46 -6.45
C SER A 69 21.05 -6.11 -5.00
N ILE A 70 20.59 -7.11 -4.27
CA ILE A 70 20.32 -6.97 -2.83
C ILE A 70 21.61 -6.64 -2.11
N GLY A 71 21.55 -5.66 -1.21
CA GLY A 71 22.72 -5.13 -0.50
C GLY A 71 23.38 -3.94 -1.20
N ASP A 72 23.06 -3.66 -2.45
CA ASP A 72 23.58 -2.52 -3.17
C ASP A 72 23.09 -1.19 -2.58
N HIS A 73 23.96 -0.19 -2.61
CA HIS A 73 23.59 1.18 -2.36
C HIS A 73 23.08 1.83 -3.65
N VAL A 74 21.78 2.14 -3.68
CA VAL A 74 21.13 2.70 -4.86
C VAL A 74 20.62 4.11 -4.60
N THR A 75 20.52 4.88 -5.67
CA THR A 75 19.91 6.22 -5.62
C THR A 75 18.48 6.12 -6.17
N PHE A 76 17.52 6.43 -5.30
CA PHE A 76 16.13 6.58 -5.68
C PHE A 76 15.80 8.06 -5.86
N GLN A 77 15.14 8.39 -6.95
CA GLN A 77 14.39 9.63 -7.09
C GLN A 77 12.92 9.26 -7.04
N ILE A 78 12.16 9.88 -6.16
CA ILE A 78 10.73 9.62 -6.00
C ILE A 78 9.94 10.91 -5.92
N MET A 79 8.75 10.90 -6.48
CA MET A 79 7.75 11.97 -6.39
C MET A 79 6.36 11.35 -6.27
N SER A 80 5.44 12.02 -5.60
CA SER A 80 4.04 11.62 -5.59
C SER A 80 3.46 11.75 -6.99
N VAL A 81 2.56 10.84 -7.35
CA VAL A 81 1.75 11.00 -8.56
C VAL A 81 0.81 12.20 -8.39
N GLU A 82 0.47 12.86 -9.48
CA GLU A 82 -0.49 13.97 -9.47
C GLU A 82 -1.89 13.47 -9.09
N GLN A 83 -2.26 12.30 -9.60
CA GLN A 83 -3.54 11.65 -9.28
C GLN A 83 -3.29 10.19 -8.90
N GLU A 84 -3.79 9.77 -7.73
CA GLU A 84 -3.71 8.37 -7.31
C GLU A 84 -4.43 7.48 -8.31
N PRO A 85 -3.79 6.44 -8.87
CA PRO A 85 -4.45 5.51 -9.80
C PRO A 85 -5.49 4.66 -9.07
N GLU A 86 -6.53 4.25 -9.80
CA GLU A 86 -7.54 3.33 -9.25
C GLU A 86 -6.89 2.02 -8.85
N PRO A 87 -7.10 1.56 -7.60
CA PRO A 87 -6.57 0.29 -7.16
C PRO A 87 -7.33 -0.88 -7.76
N ASP A 88 -6.62 -1.98 -8.02
CA ASP A 88 -7.25 -3.25 -8.35
C ASP A 88 -8.09 -3.75 -7.17
N ILE A 89 -9.34 -4.08 -7.43
CA ILE A 89 -10.24 -4.60 -6.41
C ILE A 89 -9.97 -6.11 -6.25
N PRO A 90 -9.61 -6.59 -5.05
CA PRO A 90 -9.48 -8.02 -4.80
C PRO A 90 -10.75 -8.79 -5.20
N SER A 91 -10.60 -9.98 -5.77
CA SER A 91 -11.72 -10.77 -6.32
C SER A 91 -12.83 -11.05 -5.31
N ASP A 92 -12.46 -11.39 -4.08
CA ASP A 92 -13.41 -11.65 -2.98
C ASP A 92 -14.23 -10.40 -2.60
N LEU A 93 -13.60 -9.22 -2.58
CA LEU A 93 -14.31 -7.96 -2.37
C LEU A 93 -15.18 -7.58 -3.57
N PHE A 94 -14.69 -7.81 -4.78
CA PHE A 94 -15.44 -7.54 -6.00
C PHE A 94 -16.73 -8.37 -6.05
N GLU A 95 -16.65 -9.67 -5.75
CA GLU A 95 -17.79 -10.57 -5.67
C GLU A 95 -18.79 -10.16 -4.59
N ALA A 96 -18.30 -9.78 -3.40
CA ALA A 96 -19.15 -9.31 -2.32
C ALA A 96 -19.90 -8.02 -2.69
N LEU A 97 -19.23 -7.07 -3.33
CA LEU A 97 -19.86 -5.83 -3.82
C LEU A 97 -20.90 -6.11 -4.93
N ALA A 98 -20.65 -7.09 -5.79
CA ALA A 98 -21.61 -7.49 -6.82
C ALA A 98 -22.91 -8.05 -6.22
N LEU A 99 -22.83 -8.71 -5.06
CA LEU A 99 -23.98 -9.24 -4.31
C LEU A 99 -24.65 -8.20 -3.40
N ALA A 100 -24.08 -7.02 -3.23
CA ALA A 100 -24.56 -5.96 -2.35
C ALA A 100 -24.75 -4.63 -3.12
N PRO A 101 -25.83 -4.48 -3.92
CA PRO A 101 -26.01 -3.31 -4.81
C PRO A 101 -25.98 -1.97 -4.08
N ALA A 102 -26.53 -1.87 -2.87
CA ALA A 102 -26.49 -0.64 -2.09
C ALA A 102 -25.07 -0.26 -1.67
N ALA A 103 -24.25 -1.23 -1.29
CA ALA A 103 -22.84 -1.01 -1.00
C ALA A 103 -22.06 -0.62 -2.27
N ARG A 104 -22.36 -1.26 -3.40
CA ARG A 104 -21.71 -0.99 -4.68
C ARG A 104 -21.91 0.45 -5.15
N ILE A 105 -23.13 0.99 -5.03
CA ILE A 105 -23.44 2.38 -5.38
C ILE A 105 -22.53 3.35 -4.59
N VAL A 106 -22.41 3.14 -3.27
CA VAL A 106 -21.59 4.00 -2.41
C VAL A 106 -20.10 3.82 -2.72
N TRP A 107 -19.66 2.58 -2.98
CA TRP A 107 -18.31 2.28 -3.41
C TRP A 107 -17.92 3.04 -4.68
N ASP A 108 -18.77 3.01 -5.70
CA ASP A 108 -18.51 3.66 -6.98
C ASP A 108 -18.51 5.20 -6.88
N ASP A 109 -19.26 5.74 -5.91
CA ASP A 109 -19.34 7.19 -5.63
C ASP A 109 -18.28 7.70 -4.64
N THR A 110 -17.49 6.82 -4.03
CA THR A 110 -16.42 7.26 -3.12
C THR A 110 -15.14 7.64 -3.87
N THR A 111 -14.16 8.22 -3.16
CA THR A 111 -12.89 8.64 -3.79
C THR A 111 -11.93 7.47 -3.96
N THR A 112 -11.01 7.57 -4.94
CA THR A 112 -9.92 6.61 -5.14
C THR A 112 -9.12 6.35 -3.86
N ILE A 113 -8.80 7.41 -3.12
CA ILE A 113 -8.10 7.33 -1.83
C ILE A 113 -8.92 6.52 -0.81
N ALA A 114 -10.22 6.74 -0.74
CA ALA A 114 -11.08 5.97 0.17
C ALA A 114 -11.15 4.49 -0.24
N ARG A 115 -11.24 4.18 -1.53
CA ARG A 115 -11.18 2.79 -2.04
C ARG A 115 -9.85 2.14 -1.70
N LEU A 116 -8.74 2.84 -1.86
CA LEU A 116 -7.42 2.36 -1.47
C LEU A 116 -7.35 2.02 0.03
N ASP A 117 -7.94 2.86 0.90
CA ASP A 117 -7.98 2.60 2.35
C ASP A 117 -8.90 1.42 2.70
N TRP A 118 -10.05 1.27 2.05
CA TRP A 118 -10.91 0.09 2.21
C TRP A 118 -10.17 -1.20 1.87
N ILE A 119 -9.50 -1.22 0.72
CA ILE A 119 -8.72 -2.38 0.26
C ILE A 119 -7.56 -2.65 1.23
N HIS A 120 -6.86 -1.60 1.67
CA HIS A 120 -5.77 -1.74 2.63
C HIS A 120 -6.26 -2.35 3.95
N TRP A 121 -7.37 -1.87 4.50
CA TRP A 121 -7.95 -2.42 5.72
C TRP A 121 -8.32 -3.89 5.57
N ILE A 122 -8.93 -4.28 4.46
CA ILE A 122 -9.34 -5.66 4.18
C ILE A 122 -8.12 -6.56 4.01
N THR A 123 -7.16 -6.15 3.16
CA THR A 123 -6.00 -6.98 2.79
C THR A 123 -4.96 -7.07 3.88
N SER A 124 -4.94 -6.16 4.85
CA SER A 124 -4.05 -6.22 6.02
C SER A 124 -4.48 -7.25 7.07
N ALA A 125 -5.63 -7.90 6.90
CA ALA A 125 -6.04 -8.98 7.78
C ALA A 125 -5.09 -10.17 7.69
N LYS A 126 -4.50 -10.56 8.82
CA LYS A 126 -3.54 -11.67 8.90
C LYS A 126 -4.20 -13.06 8.79
N GLN A 127 -5.49 -13.15 9.10
CA GLN A 127 -6.26 -14.40 9.07
C GLN A 127 -7.40 -14.30 8.06
N ILE A 128 -7.67 -15.39 7.37
CA ILE A 128 -8.77 -15.49 6.39
C ILE A 128 -10.12 -15.14 7.04
N LYS A 129 -10.39 -15.65 8.24
CA LYS A 129 -11.64 -15.35 8.98
C LYS A 129 -11.82 -13.85 9.21
N THR A 130 -10.74 -13.14 9.57
CA THR A 130 -10.78 -11.68 9.76
C THR A 130 -11.00 -10.96 8.43
N ARG A 131 -10.37 -11.43 7.36
CA ARG A 131 -10.55 -10.87 6.01
C ARG A 131 -12.00 -10.99 5.54
N VAL A 132 -12.58 -12.18 5.64
CA VAL A 132 -13.99 -12.42 5.29
C VAL A 132 -14.93 -11.53 6.10
N LYS A 133 -14.69 -11.43 7.42
CA LYS A 133 -15.48 -10.54 8.28
C LYS A 133 -15.34 -9.07 7.85
N ARG A 134 -14.14 -8.60 7.54
CA ARG A 134 -13.92 -7.21 7.10
C ARG A 134 -14.62 -6.91 5.77
N ILE A 135 -14.67 -7.87 4.84
CA ILE A 135 -15.42 -7.72 3.59
C ILE A 135 -16.92 -7.57 3.87
N SER A 136 -17.49 -8.40 4.74
CA SER A 136 -18.90 -8.29 5.14
C SER A 136 -19.16 -6.94 5.82
N ASP A 137 -18.34 -6.58 6.82
CA ASP A 137 -18.45 -5.29 7.53
C ASP A 137 -18.30 -4.09 6.56
N ALA A 138 -17.45 -4.19 5.54
CA ALA A 138 -17.30 -3.17 4.51
C ALA A 138 -18.58 -2.97 3.72
N CYS A 139 -19.20 -4.07 3.25
CA CYS A 139 -20.47 -4.01 2.53
C CYS A 139 -21.57 -3.38 3.41
N ASP A 140 -21.66 -3.75 4.69
CA ASP A 140 -22.67 -3.20 5.62
C ASP A 140 -22.43 -1.69 5.86
N MET A 141 -21.19 -1.28 6.08
CA MET A 141 -20.85 0.11 6.28
C MET A 141 -21.11 0.95 5.02
N LEU A 142 -20.71 0.46 3.85
CA LEU A 142 -20.97 1.14 2.56
C LEU A 142 -22.50 1.23 2.31
N ALA A 143 -23.23 0.15 2.48
CA ALA A 143 -24.70 0.16 2.33
C ALA A 143 -25.40 1.14 3.28
N SER A 144 -24.81 1.43 4.45
CA SER A 144 -25.28 2.47 5.37
C SER A 144 -24.85 3.90 4.98
N GLY A 145 -24.16 4.07 3.85
CA GLY A 145 -23.71 5.36 3.33
C GLY A 145 -22.35 5.82 3.82
N LYS A 146 -21.59 4.99 4.54
CA LYS A 146 -20.23 5.33 4.99
C LYS A 146 -19.26 5.27 3.82
N ARG A 147 -18.63 6.38 3.49
CA ARG A 147 -17.67 6.50 2.37
C ARG A 147 -16.24 6.16 2.77
N ARG A 148 -15.93 6.09 4.05
CA ARG A 148 -14.61 5.77 4.59
C ARG A 148 -14.71 4.66 5.62
N VAL A 149 -13.67 3.83 5.70
CA VAL A 149 -13.58 2.79 6.73
C VAL A 149 -13.50 3.44 8.12
N CYS A 150 -14.34 2.93 9.03
CA CYS A 150 -14.37 3.43 10.41
C CYS A 150 -13.17 2.90 11.21
N CYS A 151 -12.58 3.78 12.03
CA CYS A 151 -11.54 3.41 13.00
C CYS A 151 -10.29 2.74 12.38
N PHE A 152 -10.01 3.01 11.12
CA PHE A 152 -8.80 2.55 10.44
C PHE A 152 -7.69 3.60 10.55
N ASP A 153 -6.54 3.18 11.00
CA ASP A 153 -5.31 3.97 11.01
C ASP A 153 -4.44 3.60 9.80
N PRO A 154 -4.49 4.38 8.70
CA PRO A 154 -3.74 4.07 7.49
C PRO A 154 -2.23 4.08 7.67
N SER A 155 -1.71 4.77 8.69
CA SER A 155 -0.27 4.82 9.00
C SER A 155 0.22 3.58 9.74
N GLY A 156 -0.68 2.89 10.45
CA GLY A 156 -0.36 1.78 11.35
C GLY A 156 0.38 2.19 12.63
N TYR A 157 0.67 3.47 12.80
CA TYR A 157 1.47 3.94 13.95
C TYR A 157 0.74 3.79 15.28
N TYR A 158 -0.51 4.22 15.34
CA TYR A 158 -1.32 4.14 16.56
C TYR A 158 -1.87 2.74 16.80
N SER A 159 -2.29 2.07 15.74
CA SER A 159 -2.87 0.72 15.80
C SER A 159 -1.84 -0.38 15.96
N LYS A 160 -0.55 -0.11 15.69
CA LYS A 160 0.54 -1.10 15.61
C LYS A 160 0.25 -2.24 14.63
N SER A 161 -0.56 -1.95 13.61
CA SER A 161 -1.06 -2.94 12.65
C SER A 161 -0.10 -3.24 11.53
N PHE A 162 0.83 -2.33 11.24
CA PHE A 162 1.76 -2.43 10.12
C PHE A 162 3.20 -2.28 10.59
N CYS A 163 4.10 -2.90 9.87
CA CYS A 163 5.54 -2.74 10.02
C CYS A 163 6.18 -2.92 8.63
N ALA A 164 7.38 -2.36 8.47
CA ALA A 164 8.22 -2.75 7.36
C ALA A 164 8.59 -4.24 7.50
N PRO A 165 8.92 -4.92 6.40
CA PRO A 165 9.46 -6.29 6.47
C PRO A 165 10.76 -6.34 7.28
N ASP A 166 10.98 -7.45 7.98
CA ASP A 166 12.27 -7.72 8.61
C ASP A 166 13.30 -8.02 7.54
N GLY A 167 14.48 -7.40 7.65
CA GLY A 167 15.61 -7.71 6.79
C GLY A 167 16.18 -9.10 7.15
N ALA A 168 16.57 -9.89 6.17
CA ALA A 168 17.45 -11.04 6.42
C ALA A 168 18.83 -10.50 6.83
N GLU A 169 19.35 -11.00 7.94
CA GLU A 169 20.73 -10.74 8.40
C GLU A 169 21.77 -11.35 7.44
#